data_4435e4291e5f20ae3c625cc162bf4383
#
_entry.id   4435e4291e5f20ae3c625cc162bf4383
#
_cell.length_a   1.000
_cell.length_b   1.000
_cell.length_c   1.000
_cell.angle_alpha   90.00
_cell.angle_beta   90.00
_cell.angle_gamma   90.00
#
_symmetry.space_group_name_H-M   'P 1'
#
loop_
_entity.id
_entity.type
_entity.pdbx_description
1 polymer ?
#
loop_
_entity_poly.entity_id
_entity_poly.type
_entity_poly.pdbx_seq_one_letter_code
_entity_poly.pdbx_strand_id
1 'polypeptide(L)'
;MKLSVIICTKGRPESLKRALQSLKQQSFKDLEILIIKESPLVKARDLGWRKAKGEIVSWIDDDVILDKDWAKSLVNIFEKNKDIGGVSGPTLVSEKLLKNRLVFWWFGKESWWARLWIKLVLDGKPFVVGKITKIGWWSPGSNFKSCLKLKGLQEVDYLEACNMSLRRELVKKAGGFDLKYQGTSEWCELDLAMQVKKLGYRLVWSRRVKVEHHVSRSGAFIKRRNWGERINNYLKFRKKHI
;
A
#
# COMPACT_ATOMS: atom_id res chain seq x y z
N MET A 1 -2.85 -20.62 7.93
CA MET A 1 -3.78 -19.52 7.56
C MET A 1 -3.78 -19.39 6.05
N LYS A 2 -4.92 -19.40 5.39
CA LYS A 2 -5.03 -19.17 3.95
C LYS A 2 -4.88 -17.69 3.60
N LEU A 3 -4.15 -17.39 2.53
CA LEU A 3 -3.91 -16.02 2.04
C LEU A 3 -4.64 -15.80 0.72
N SER A 4 -5.52 -14.82 0.65
CA SER A 4 -6.12 -14.34 -0.61
C SER A 4 -5.38 -13.10 -1.10
N VAL A 5 -4.80 -13.19 -2.29
CA VAL A 5 -4.10 -12.09 -2.97
C VAL A 5 -5.03 -11.49 -4.01
N ILE A 6 -5.33 -10.21 -3.87
CA ILE A 6 -6.24 -9.43 -4.70
C ILE A 6 -5.43 -8.52 -5.60
N ILE A 7 -5.59 -8.68 -6.91
CA ILE A 7 -4.96 -7.85 -7.94
C ILE A 7 -6.03 -7.06 -8.67
N CYS A 8 -6.04 -5.74 -8.47
CA CYS A 8 -6.92 -4.85 -9.22
C CYS A 8 -6.20 -4.39 -10.49
N THR A 9 -6.74 -4.75 -11.67
CA THR A 9 -6.08 -4.47 -12.96
C THR A 9 -7.04 -3.92 -14.00
N LYS A 10 -6.53 -3.05 -14.87
CA LYS A 10 -7.27 -2.54 -16.04
C LYS A 10 -6.31 -2.26 -17.20
N GLY A 11 -6.36 -3.13 -18.24
CA GLY A 11 -5.66 -2.89 -19.51
C GLY A 11 -4.13 -2.99 -19.47
N ARG A 12 -3.55 -3.81 -18.55
CA ARG A 12 -2.09 -3.99 -18.41
C ARG A 12 -1.68 -5.48 -18.40
N PRO A 13 -1.91 -6.24 -19.48
CA PRO A 13 -1.73 -7.68 -19.51
C PRO A 13 -0.28 -8.12 -19.21
N GLU A 14 0.71 -7.44 -19.75
CA GLU A 14 2.13 -7.78 -19.55
C GLU A 14 2.61 -7.53 -18.11
N SER A 15 2.15 -6.46 -17.48
CA SER A 15 2.43 -6.20 -16.07
C SER A 15 1.79 -7.26 -15.19
N LEU A 16 0.51 -7.54 -15.41
CA LEU A 16 -0.22 -8.59 -14.71
C LEU A 16 0.45 -9.95 -14.85
N LYS A 17 0.92 -10.31 -16.05
CA LYS A 17 1.65 -11.56 -16.30
C LYS A 17 2.88 -11.70 -15.41
N ARG A 18 3.69 -10.65 -15.29
CA ARG A 18 4.88 -10.64 -14.41
C ARG A 18 4.49 -10.76 -12.93
N ALA A 19 3.48 -10.04 -12.47
CA ALA A 19 2.98 -10.14 -11.10
C ALA A 19 2.49 -11.57 -10.79
N LEU A 20 1.70 -12.18 -11.68
CA LEU A 20 1.22 -13.56 -11.55
C LEU A 20 2.38 -14.57 -11.55
N GLN A 21 3.41 -14.36 -12.36
CA GLN A 21 4.59 -15.22 -12.38
C GLN A 21 5.32 -15.19 -11.02
N SER A 22 5.49 -14.01 -10.43
CA SER A 22 6.10 -13.89 -9.10
C SER A 22 5.25 -14.54 -7.99
N LEU A 23 3.92 -14.52 -8.11
CA LEU A 23 3.01 -15.24 -7.21
C LEU A 23 3.12 -16.77 -7.35
N LYS A 24 3.21 -17.30 -8.57
CA LYS A 24 3.43 -18.73 -8.82
C LYS A 24 4.73 -19.25 -8.20
N GLN A 25 5.75 -18.40 -8.11
CA GLN A 25 7.07 -18.71 -7.54
C GLN A 25 7.14 -18.61 -6.01
N GLN A 26 6.06 -18.21 -5.33
CA GLN A 26 6.05 -18.11 -3.87
C GLN A 26 6.35 -19.45 -3.21
N SER A 27 7.15 -19.44 -2.14
CA SER A 27 7.45 -20.62 -1.32
C SER A 27 6.24 -21.11 -0.50
N PHE A 28 5.34 -20.22 -0.14
CA PHE A 28 4.05 -20.53 0.49
C PHE A 28 3.00 -20.83 -0.57
N LYS A 29 2.26 -21.97 -0.43
CA LYS A 29 1.38 -22.49 -1.49
C LYS A 29 -0.14 -22.37 -1.22
N ASP A 30 -0.56 -22.15 0.02
CA ASP A 30 -1.98 -21.99 0.35
C ASP A 30 -2.47 -20.57 -0.01
N LEU A 31 -2.38 -20.26 -1.32
CA LEU A 31 -2.71 -18.97 -1.92
C LEU A 31 -3.98 -19.07 -2.76
N GLU A 32 -4.90 -18.13 -2.54
CA GLU A 32 -5.97 -17.80 -3.47
C GLU A 32 -5.62 -16.51 -4.21
N ILE A 33 -5.74 -16.49 -5.53
CA ILE A 33 -5.46 -15.31 -6.36
C ILE A 33 -6.75 -14.84 -6.99
N LEU A 34 -7.11 -13.58 -6.73
CA LEU A 34 -8.31 -12.92 -7.25
C LEU A 34 -7.91 -11.76 -8.15
N ILE A 35 -8.25 -11.84 -9.44
CA ILE A 35 -8.03 -10.77 -10.42
C ILE A 35 -9.35 -10.00 -10.57
N ILE A 36 -9.34 -8.73 -10.20
CA ILE A 36 -10.52 -7.85 -10.22
C ILE A 36 -10.34 -6.78 -11.29
N LYS A 37 -11.29 -6.74 -12.24
CA LYS A 37 -11.28 -5.78 -13.37
C LYS A 37 -12.31 -4.65 -13.20
N GLU A 38 -12.87 -4.51 -12.02
CA GLU A 38 -13.92 -3.52 -11.68
C GLU A 38 -13.37 -2.08 -11.70
N SER A 39 -14.24 -1.11 -11.87
CA SER A 39 -13.93 0.32 -11.86
C SER A 39 -15.03 1.09 -11.12
N PRO A 40 -14.70 2.12 -10.34
CA PRO A 40 -13.38 2.66 -10.03
C PRO A 40 -12.54 1.76 -9.12
N LEU A 41 -11.27 2.10 -8.90
CA LEU A 41 -10.30 1.28 -8.18
C LEU A 41 -10.77 0.89 -6.76
N VAL A 42 -11.42 1.81 -6.03
CA VAL A 42 -11.95 1.53 -4.69
C VAL A 42 -13.02 0.42 -4.71
N LYS A 43 -13.88 0.39 -5.72
CA LYS A 43 -14.87 -0.70 -5.91
C LYS A 43 -14.17 -2.03 -6.19
N ALA A 44 -13.11 -2.02 -7.02
CA ALA A 44 -12.34 -3.23 -7.29
C ALA A 44 -11.70 -3.78 -6.01
N ARG A 45 -11.11 -2.93 -5.18
CA ARG A 45 -10.52 -3.32 -3.89
C ARG A 45 -11.57 -3.87 -2.93
N ASP A 46 -12.72 -3.21 -2.82
CA ASP A 46 -13.81 -3.64 -1.93
C ASP A 46 -14.42 -4.97 -2.40
N LEU A 47 -14.69 -5.12 -3.69
CA LEU A 47 -15.19 -6.38 -4.26
C LEU A 47 -14.20 -7.54 -4.03
N GLY A 48 -12.89 -7.25 -4.13
CA GLY A 48 -11.85 -8.24 -3.95
C GLY A 48 -11.90 -8.91 -2.56
N TRP A 49 -11.94 -8.14 -1.47
CA TRP A 49 -11.97 -8.72 -0.13
C TRP A 49 -13.30 -9.44 0.17
N ARG A 50 -14.42 -8.99 -0.42
CA ARG A 50 -15.73 -9.66 -0.27
C ARG A 50 -15.74 -11.04 -0.93
N LYS A 51 -15.01 -11.23 -2.04
CA LYS A 51 -14.85 -12.51 -2.74
C LYS A 51 -13.77 -13.40 -2.10
N ALA A 52 -12.86 -12.83 -1.34
CA ALA A 52 -11.75 -13.54 -0.72
C ALA A 52 -12.23 -14.56 0.33
N LYS A 53 -11.62 -15.75 0.32
CA LYS A 53 -11.91 -16.85 1.26
C LYS A 53 -10.81 -17.01 2.32
N GLY A 54 -9.64 -16.40 2.10
CA GLY A 54 -8.52 -16.48 3.04
C GLY A 54 -8.76 -15.72 4.33
N GLU A 55 -8.09 -16.11 5.39
CA GLU A 55 -8.09 -15.43 6.68
C GLU A 55 -7.32 -14.10 6.62
N ILE A 56 -6.35 -14.04 5.70
CA ILE A 56 -5.59 -12.84 5.36
C ILE A 56 -6.00 -12.42 3.95
N VAL A 57 -6.23 -11.13 3.75
CA VAL A 57 -6.45 -10.52 2.45
C VAL A 57 -5.30 -9.55 2.16
N SER A 58 -4.70 -9.70 0.98
CA SER A 58 -3.61 -8.84 0.53
C SER A 58 -3.97 -8.18 -0.79
N TRP A 59 -3.80 -6.86 -0.86
CA TRP A 59 -3.90 -6.12 -2.11
C TRP A 59 -2.52 -5.83 -2.63
N ILE A 60 -2.31 -6.16 -3.89
CA ILE A 60 -1.10 -5.80 -4.65
C ILE A 60 -1.52 -5.17 -5.98
N ASP A 61 -0.66 -4.30 -6.51
CA ASP A 61 -0.88 -3.76 -7.85
C ASP A 61 -0.43 -4.78 -8.93
N ASP A 62 -0.96 -4.64 -10.14
CA ASP A 62 -0.61 -5.53 -11.26
C ASP A 62 0.78 -5.24 -11.87
N ASP A 63 1.50 -4.22 -11.36
CA ASP A 63 2.85 -3.83 -11.76
C ASP A 63 3.88 -4.00 -10.63
N VAL A 64 3.62 -4.92 -9.68
CA VAL A 64 4.60 -5.32 -8.66
C VAL A 64 5.16 -6.71 -8.93
N ILE A 65 6.40 -6.93 -8.47
CA ILE A 65 7.06 -8.24 -8.41
C ILE A 65 7.35 -8.53 -6.95
N LEU A 66 6.87 -9.69 -6.49
CA LEU A 66 7.00 -10.09 -5.10
C LEU A 66 8.31 -10.87 -4.87
N ASP A 67 8.93 -10.64 -3.71
CA ASP A 67 10.03 -11.49 -3.24
C ASP A 67 9.55 -12.93 -3.05
N LYS A 68 10.42 -13.93 -3.30
CA LYS A 68 10.07 -15.37 -3.25
C LYS A 68 9.44 -15.81 -1.94
N ASP A 69 9.84 -15.23 -0.82
CA ASP A 69 9.34 -15.56 0.52
C ASP A 69 8.35 -14.53 1.07
N TRP A 70 7.81 -13.65 0.23
CA TRP A 70 6.87 -12.60 0.62
C TRP A 70 5.65 -13.18 1.35
N ALA A 71 4.94 -14.14 0.75
CA ALA A 71 3.75 -14.75 1.34
C ALA A 71 4.06 -15.52 2.63
N LYS A 72 5.15 -16.30 2.65
CA LYS A 72 5.62 -17.02 3.85
C LYS A 72 5.92 -16.08 4.99
N SER A 73 6.64 -15.00 4.72
CA SER A 73 7.00 -13.98 5.71
C SER A 73 5.77 -13.30 6.27
N LEU A 74 4.80 -12.96 5.40
CA LEU A 74 3.54 -12.35 5.75
C LEU A 74 2.70 -13.23 6.69
N VAL A 75 2.45 -14.48 6.29
CA VAL A 75 1.67 -15.44 7.09
C VAL A 75 2.31 -15.68 8.44
N ASN A 76 3.63 -15.90 8.49
CA ASN A 76 4.37 -16.09 9.75
C ASN A 76 4.21 -14.91 10.73
N ILE A 77 4.15 -13.66 10.23
CA ILE A 77 3.95 -12.49 11.09
C ILE A 77 2.56 -12.55 11.72
N PHE A 78 1.51 -12.84 10.95
CA PHE A 78 0.15 -12.92 11.46
C PHE A 78 -0.06 -14.10 12.41
N GLU A 79 0.56 -15.24 12.16
CA GLU A 79 0.45 -16.42 13.02
C GLU A 79 1.07 -16.21 14.41
N LYS A 80 2.25 -15.58 14.42
CA LYS A 80 3.01 -15.32 15.65
C LYS A 80 2.48 -14.17 16.50
N ASN A 81 1.70 -13.24 15.91
CA ASN A 81 1.28 -12.00 16.56
C ASN A 81 -0.22 -11.79 16.35
N LYS A 82 -1.03 -12.16 17.32
CA LYS A 82 -2.49 -12.06 17.22
C LYS A 82 -3.01 -10.62 17.31
N ASP A 83 -2.25 -9.74 17.92
CA ASP A 83 -2.50 -8.31 18.07
C ASP A 83 -2.19 -7.49 16.79
N ILE A 84 -1.53 -8.10 15.81
CA ILE A 84 -1.28 -7.46 14.52
C ILE A 84 -2.49 -7.64 13.60
N GLY A 85 -3.12 -6.52 13.23
CA GLY A 85 -4.25 -6.46 12.31
C GLY A 85 -3.84 -6.30 10.84
N GLY A 86 -2.66 -5.71 10.59
CA GLY A 86 -2.19 -5.45 9.24
C GLY A 86 -0.68 -5.43 9.09
N VAL A 87 -0.21 -5.80 7.91
CA VAL A 87 1.21 -5.91 7.56
C VAL A 87 1.46 -5.31 6.19
N SER A 88 2.55 -4.55 6.08
CA SER A 88 3.12 -4.06 4.83
C SER A 88 4.65 -4.26 4.83
N GLY A 89 5.32 -3.80 3.80
CA GLY A 89 6.77 -3.88 3.68
C GLY A 89 7.33 -2.92 2.63
N PRO A 90 8.59 -3.09 2.24
CA PRO A 90 9.20 -2.31 1.17
C PRO A 90 8.39 -2.39 -0.12
N THR A 91 8.20 -1.23 -0.75
CA THR A 91 7.58 -1.06 -2.07
C THR A 91 8.59 -0.36 -2.97
N LEU A 92 9.71 -1.05 -3.21
CA LEU A 92 10.88 -0.45 -3.85
C LEU A 92 10.57 0.02 -5.27
N VAL A 93 10.87 1.27 -5.54
CA VAL A 93 10.73 1.89 -6.87
C VAL A 93 12.11 2.08 -7.48
N SER A 94 12.22 1.95 -8.80
CA SER A 94 13.50 2.15 -9.48
C SER A 94 14.05 3.56 -9.27
N GLU A 95 15.35 3.70 -9.09
CA GLU A 95 16.02 5.00 -8.88
C GLU A 95 15.76 5.99 -10.02
N LYS A 96 15.71 5.49 -11.27
CA LYS A 96 15.36 6.29 -12.45
C LYS A 96 13.98 6.92 -12.30
N LEU A 97 13.02 6.20 -11.75
CA LEU A 97 11.66 6.70 -11.53
C LEU A 97 11.61 7.67 -10.34
N LEU A 98 12.37 7.40 -9.27
CA LEU A 98 12.50 8.30 -8.12
C LEU A 98 13.04 9.66 -8.55
N LYS A 99 14.08 9.69 -9.39
CA LYS A 99 14.69 10.92 -9.93
C LYS A 99 13.73 11.72 -10.83
N ASN A 100 12.80 11.05 -11.52
CA ASN A 100 11.87 11.68 -12.47
C ASN A 100 10.52 12.09 -11.89
N ARG A 101 10.20 11.74 -10.65
CA ARG A 101 8.95 12.16 -9.99
C ARG A 101 9.18 13.47 -9.24
N LEU A 102 8.28 14.43 -9.43
CA LEU A 102 8.37 15.76 -8.79
C LEU A 102 8.55 15.64 -7.26
N VAL A 103 7.83 14.71 -6.62
CA VAL A 103 7.91 14.46 -5.17
C VAL A 103 9.28 13.92 -4.76
N PHE A 104 9.87 13.01 -5.55
CA PHE A 104 11.16 12.39 -5.23
C PHE A 104 12.36 13.22 -5.74
N TRP A 105 12.15 14.04 -6.77
CA TRP A 105 13.12 14.99 -7.26
C TRP A 105 13.51 16.02 -6.17
N TRP A 106 12.57 16.37 -5.29
CA TRP A 106 12.80 17.27 -4.17
C TRP A 106 13.70 16.63 -3.09
N PHE A 107 13.69 15.32 -2.91
CA PHE A 107 14.55 14.61 -1.94
C PHE A 107 16.04 14.58 -2.33
N GLY A 108 16.37 14.73 -3.62
CA GLY A 108 17.74 14.74 -4.13
C GLY A 108 18.34 16.14 -4.30
N LYS A 109 17.60 17.21 -3.99
CA LYS A 109 18.05 18.59 -4.16
C LYS A 109 18.15 19.31 -2.82
N GLU A 110 19.30 19.92 -2.59
CA GLU A 110 19.55 20.75 -1.40
C GLU A 110 18.87 22.15 -1.47
N SER A 111 17.84 22.33 -2.28
CA SER A 111 17.14 23.61 -2.39
C SER A 111 16.36 23.91 -1.09
N TRP A 112 16.32 25.16 -0.69
CA TRP A 112 15.58 25.58 0.50
C TRP A 112 14.07 25.30 0.40
N TRP A 113 13.50 25.35 -0.79
CA TRP A 113 12.12 24.94 -1.08
C TRP A 113 11.86 23.47 -0.77
N ALA A 114 12.80 22.59 -1.13
CA ALA A 114 12.69 21.15 -0.81
C ALA A 114 12.72 20.92 0.71
N ARG A 115 13.62 21.62 1.41
CA ARG A 115 13.70 21.56 2.88
C ARG A 115 12.41 22.07 3.54
N LEU A 116 11.85 23.18 3.05
CA LEU A 116 10.59 23.73 3.54
C LEU A 116 9.43 22.75 3.31
N TRP A 117 9.31 22.20 2.11
CA TRP A 117 8.28 21.20 1.78
C TRP A 117 8.41 19.94 2.65
N ILE A 118 9.61 19.39 2.82
CA ILE A 118 9.87 18.24 3.71
C ILE A 118 9.44 18.57 5.14
N LYS A 119 9.77 19.76 5.63
CA LYS A 119 9.40 20.20 6.98
C LYS A 119 7.88 20.32 7.15
N LEU A 120 7.19 20.96 6.21
CA LEU A 120 5.75 21.25 6.30
C LEU A 120 4.87 20.04 5.97
N VAL A 121 5.26 19.22 4.97
CA VAL A 121 4.42 18.15 4.45
C VAL A 121 4.80 16.78 5.04
N LEU A 122 6.09 16.57 5.33
CA LEU A 122 6.61 15.28 5.82
C LEU A 122 7.13 15.34 7.27
N ASP A 123 6.76 16.38 8.03
CA ASP A 123 7.19 16.57 9.43
C ASP A 123 8.71 16.46 9.61
N GLY A 124 9.48 16.84 8.58
CA GLY A 124 10.95 16.74 8.55
C GLY A 124 11.50 15.31 8.42
N LYS A 125 10.68 14.31 8.20
CA LYS A 125 11.05 12.88 8.24
C LYS A 125 10.71 12.12 6.94
N PRO A 126 11.37 12.45 5.79
CA PRO A 126 10.97 11.91 4.48
C PRO A 126 11.21 10.41 4.30
N PHE A 127 12.08 9.78 5.09
CA PHE A 127 12.47 8.38 4.94
C PHE A 127 11.86 7.44 5.98
N VAL A 128 10.99 7.93 6.84
CA VAL A 128 10.26 7.09 7.79
C VAL A 128 9.23 6.25 7.03
N VAL A 129 9.10 4.98 7.40
CA VAL A 129 8.14 4.05 6.78
C VAL A 129 6.77 4.16 7.41
N GLY A 130 5.71 4.14 6.58
CA GLY A 130 4.34 3.96 7.00
C GLY A 130 3.79 4.98 8.00
N LYS A 131 4.27 6.25 7.99
CA LYS A 131 3.77 7.30 8.88
C LYS A 131 2.84 8.27 8.18
N ILE A 132 1.75 8.63 8.87
CA ILE A 132 0.86 9.72 8.49
C ILE A 132 1.35 10.99 9.19
N THR A 133 1.53 12.06 8.43
CA THR A 133 2.02 13.34 8.94
C THR A 133 0.92 14.14 9.61
N LYS A 134 1.28 15.18 10.37
CA LYS A 134 0.34 16.07 11.07
C LYS A 134 -0.75 16.66 10.15
N ILE A 135 -0.43 16.86 8.88
CA ILE A 135 -1.40 17.35 7.91
C ILE A 135 -2.21 16.24 7.22
N GLY A 136 -2.00 14.96 7.55
CA GLY A 136 -2.71 13.83 6.91
C GLY A 136 -2.07 13.35 5.60
N TRP A 137 -0.79 13.70 5.36
CA TRP A 137 -0.02 13.15 4.25
C TRP A 137 0.67 11.86 4.68
N TRP A 138 1.27 11.12 3.76
CA TRP A 138 1.98 9.87 4.08
C TRP A 138 3.47 9.98 3.77
N SER A 139 4.29 9.32 4.56
CA SER A 139 5.73 9.26 4.37
C SER A 139 6.09 8.26 3.26
N PRO A 140 6.96 8.61 2.30
CA PRO A 140 7.33 7.73 1.19
C PRO A 140 8.47 6.75 1.51
N GLY A 141 8.84 6.58 2.77
CA GLY A 141 10.04 5.84 3.19
C GLY A 141 10.14 4.42 2.65
N SER A 142 9.01 3.72 2.49
CA SER A 142 8.94 2.36 1.96
C SER A 142 9.42 2.21 0.50
N ASN A 143 9.48 3.32 -0.25
CA ASN A 143 9.90 3.32 -1.65
C ASN A 143 11.42 3.38 -1.85
N PHE A 144 12.17 3.66 -0.79
CA PHE A 144 13.61 3.86 -0.84
C PHE A 144 14.37 2.66 -0.30
N LYS A 145 15.51 2.32 -0.93
CA LYS A 145 16.40 1.22 -0.47
C LYS A 145 16.86 1.38 0.99
N SER A 146 16.91 2.60 1.51
CA SER A 146 17.27 2.87 2.90
C SER A 146 16.37 2.14 3.91
N CYS A 147 15.10 1.87 3.58
CA CYS A 147 14.19 1.12 4.45
C CYS A 147 14.64 -0.32 4.72
N LEU A 148 15.45 -0.92 3.83
CA LEU A 148 15.99 -2.28 3.99
C LEU A 148 16.97 -2.41 5.17
N LYS A 149 17.48 -1.29 5.69
CA LYS A 149 18.35 -1.26 6.88
C LYS A 149 17.57 -1.45 8.19
N LEU A 150 16.25 -1.23 8.16
CA LEU A 150 15.39 -1.39 9.34
C LEU A 150 15.32 -2.88 9.73
N LYS A 151 15.47 -3.15 11.03
CA LYS A 151 15.41 -4.50 11.61
C LYS A 151 14.10 -4.67 12.40
N GLY A 152 13.62 -5.92 12.49
CA GLY A 152 12.39 -6.24 13.23
C GLY A 152 11.12 -5.73 12.56
N LEU A 153 10.05 -5.66 13.33
CA LEU A 153 8.76 -5.09 12.94
C LEU A 153 8.75 -3.61 13.33
N GLN A 154 8.38 -2.75 12.39
CA GLN A 154 8.17 -1.32 12.65
C GLN A 154 6.68 -1.06 12.79
N GLU A 155 6.25 -0.43 13.85
CA GLU A 155 4.86 0.00 13.97
C GLU A 155 4.58 1.20 13.07
N VAL A 156 3.47 1.11 12.32
CA VAL A 156 3.12 2.08 11.27
C VAL A 156 1.69 2.59 11.45
N ASP A 157 1.38 3.69 10.77
CA ASP A 157 0.04 4.29 10.82
C ASP A 157 -0.83 3.84 9.64
N TYR A 158 -0.20 3.49 8.52
CA TYR A 158 -0.88 3.01 7.31
C TYR A 158 -0.07 1.92 6.62
N LEU A 159 -0.68 1.27 5.64
CA LEU A 159 -0.09 0.24 4.80
C LEU A 159 -0.05 0.71 3.35
N GLU A 160 1.04 0.41 2.65
CA GLU A 160 1.21 0.79 1.23
C GLU A 160 0.20 0.06 0.34
N ALA A 161 -0.56 0.78 -0.47
CA ALA A 161 -1.65 0.25 -1.29
C ALA A 161 -1.27 -0.94 -2.18
N CYS A 162 -0.04 -0.92 -2.72
CA CYS A 162 0.48 -1.99 -3.58
C CYS A 162 1.15 -3.14 -2.82
N ASN A 163 1.10 -3.12 -1.48
CA ASN A 163 1.65 -4.15 -0.58
C ASN A 163 0.92 -4.11 0.78
N MET A 164 -0.40 -4.11 0.75
CA MET A 164 -1.25 -4.01 1.93
C MET A 164 -1.87 -5.36 2.25
N SER A 165 -1.71 -5.84 3.49
CA SER A 165 -2.30 -7.09 3.96
C SER A 165 -2.98 -6.90 5.29
N LEU A 166 -4.21 -7.40 5.44
CA LEU A 166 -5.03 -7.27 6.63
C LEU A 166 -5.69 -8.61 7.00
N ARG A 167 -6.01 -8.81 8.28
CA ARG A 167 -6.93 -9.88 8.67
C ARG A 167 -8.31 -9.61 8.06
N ARG A 168 -8.85 -10.56 7.30
CA ARG A 168 -10.13 -10.40 6.61
C ARG A 168 -11.29 -10.06 7.56
N GLU A 169 -11.29 -10.65 8.76
CA GLU A 169 -12.29 -10.33 9.78
C GLU A 169 -12.27 -8.86 10.21
N LEU A 170 -11.06 -8.25 10.28
CA LEU A 170 -10.93 -6.84 10.66
C LEU A 170 -11.37 -5.92 9.53
N VAL A 171 -11.13 -6.29 8.27
CA VAL A 171 -11.69 -5.56 7.11
C VAL A 171 -13.21 -5.56 7.18
N LYS A 172 -13.82 -6.71 7.51
CA LYS A 172 -15.27 -6.83 7.72
C LYS A 172 -15.76 -5.95 8.87
N LYS A 173 -15.11 -6.00 10.04
CA LYS A 173 -15.45 -5.17 11.22
C LYS A 173 -15.30 -3.68 10.95
N ALA A 174 -14.29 -3.29 10.16
CA ALA A 174 -14.08 -1.90 9.73
C ALA A 174 -15.07 -1.42 8.64
N GLY A 175 -15.92 -2.32 8.09
CA GLY A 175 -16.89 -2.00 7.05
C GLY A 175 -16.36 -2.04 5.62
N GLY A 176 -15.08 -2.42 5.42
CA GLY A 176 -14.42 -2.42 4.11
C GLY A 176 -13.96 -1.04 3.66
N PHE A 177 -13.78 -0.87 2.34
CA PHE A 177 -13.39 0.42 1.77
C PHE A 177 -14.56 1.39 1.67
N ASP A 178 -14.34 2.66 2.05
CA ASP A 178 -15.32 3.72 1.81
C ASP A 178 -15.39 4.04 0.30
N LEU A 179 -16.49 3.61 -0.33
CA LEU A 179 -16.72 3.74 -1.78
C LEU A 179 -16.87 5.19 -2.25
N LYS A 180 -16.94 6.16 -1.34
CA LYS A 180 -17.01 7.60 -1.65
C LYS A 180 -15.65 8.19 -2.05
N TYR A 181 -14.53 7.44 -1.97
CA TYR A 181 -13.25 7.87 -2.54
C TYR A 181 -13.30 7.81 -4.07
N GLN A 182 -12.84 8.88 -4.73
CA GLN A 182 -13.00 9.09 -6.17
C GLN A 182 -11.68 8.86 -6.94
N GLY A 183 -11.80 8.76 -8.25
CA GLY A 183 -10.66 8.70 -9.19
C GLY A 183 -9.71 7.54 -8.95
N THR A 184 -8.47 7.84 -8.63
CA THR A 184 -7.44 6.86 -8.24
C THR A 184 -7.60 6.36 -6.81
N SER A 185 -8.63 6.84 -6.09
CA SER A 185 -8.99 6.42 -4.74
C SER A 185 -7.87 6.59 -3.70
N GLU A 186 -6.97 7.55 -3.92
CA GLU A 186 -5.91 7.87 -2.96
C GLU A 186 -6.53 8.17 -1.59
N TRP A 187 -5.85 7.80 -0.51
CA TRP A 187 -6.28 7.80 0.90
C TRP A 187 -7.30 6.72 1.30
N CYS A 188 -7.92 5.96 0.39
CA CYS A 188 -8.86 4.92 0.80
C CYS A 188 -8.18 3.79 1.59
N GLU A 189 -6.94 3.45 1.26
CA GLU A 189 -6.11 2.48 1.99
C GLU A 189 -5.68 3.00 3.35
N LEU A 190 -5.32 4.30 3.45
CA LEU A 190 -5.01 4.94 4.73
C LEU A 190 -6.25 4.96 5.63
N ASP A 191 -7.41 5.26 5.07
CA ASP A 191 -8.69 5.26 5.78
C ASP A 191 -9.01 3.89 6.38
N LEU A 192 -8.92 2.82 5.58
CA LEU A 192 -9.16 1.46 6.05
C LEU A 192 -8.14 1.05 7.12
N ALA A 193 -6.86 1.37 6.92
CA ALA A 193 -5.80 1.10 7.87
C ALA A 193 -6.05 1.78 9.23
N MET A 194 -6.42 3.06 9.22
CA MET A 194 -6.77 3.81 10.43
C MET A 194 -8.01 3.24 11.14
N GLN A 195 -9.00 2.74 10.39
CA GLN A 195 -10.16 2.09 10.98
C GLN A 195 -9.77 0.77 11.70
N VAL A 196 -8.87 -0.02 11.10
CA VAL A 196 -8.34 -1.24 11.76
C VAL A 196 -7.56 -0.89 13.04
N LYS A 197 -6.77 0.20 13.03
CA LYS A 197 -6.12 0.70 14.28
C LYS A 197 -7.14 1.10 15.35
N LYS A 198 -8.25 1.75 14.98
CA LYS A 198 -9.33 2.11 15.93
C LYS A 198 -10.01 0.89 16.55
N LEU A 199 -9.91 -0.29 15.95
CA LEU A 199 -10.35 -1.56 16.55
C LEU A 199 -9.35 -2.13 17.59
N GLY A 200 -8.26 -1.42 17.90
CA GLY A 200 -7.25 -1.80 18.88
C GLY A 200 -6.12 -2.70 18.34
N TYR A 201 -6.03 -2.88 17.02
CA TYR A 201 -4.98 -3.70 16.41
C TYR A 201 -3.80 -2.84 15.92
N ARG A 202 -2.58 -3.40 16.04
CA ARG A 202 -1.38 -2.79 15.48
C ARG A 202 -1.25 -3.04 13.99
N LEU A 203 -0.72 -2.05 13.28
CA LEU A 203 -0.24 -2.19 11.92
C LEU A 203 1.28 -2.19 11.93
N VAL A 204 1.89 -3.12 11.17
CA VAL A 204 3.34 -3.24 11.16
C VAL A 204 3.91 -3.28 9.74
N TRP A 205 5.14 -2.82 9.64
CA TRP A 205 5.95 -2.92 8.43
C TRP A 205 7.13 -3.86 8.68
N SER A 206 7.42 -4.73 7.71
CA SER A 206 8.54 -5.68 7.79
C SER A 206 9.35 -5.68 6.51
N ARG A 207 10.68 -5.56 6.60
CA ARG A 207 11.57 -5.66 5.43
C ARG A 207 11.49 -6.99 4.68
N ARG A 208 10.95 -8.04 5.33
CA ARG A 208 10.78 -9.38 4.75
C ARG A 208 9.58 -9.49 3.82
N VAL A 209 8.64 -8.55 3.90
CA VAL A 209 7.43 -8.47 3.06
C VAL A 209 7.69 -7.49 1.91
N LYS A 210 8.73 -7.77 1.11
CA LYS A 210 9.23 -6.86 0.08
C LYS A 210 8.57 -7.09 -1.27
N VAL A 211 8.25 -5.99 -1.96
CA VAL A 211 7.87 -5.97 -3.37
C VAL A 211 8.70 -4.94 -4.15
N GLU A 212 8.89 -5.19 -5.43
CA GLU A 212 9.44 -4.23 -6.39
C GLU A 212 8.30 -3.66 -7.23
N HIS A 213 8.12 -2.34 -7.18
CA HIS A 213 7.04 -1.67 -7.87
C HIS A 213 7.51 -1.07 -9.20
N HIS A 214 7.16 -1.72 -10.29
CA HIS A 214 7.49 -1.31 -11.66
C HIS A 214 6.47 -0.32 -12.20
N VAL A 215 6.31 0.82 -11.53
CA VAL A 215 5.26 1.81 -11.78
C VAL A 215 5.02 2.07 -13.26
N SER A 216 3.86 1.65 -13.75
CA SER A 216 3.43 1.90 -15.12
C SER A 216 2.93 3.33 -15.29
N ARG A 217 3.25 3.96 -16.43
CA ARG A 217 2.72 5.29 -16.81
C ARG A 217 1.31 5.22 -17.41
N SER A 218 0.73 4.03 -17.56
CA SER A 218 -0.61 3.78 -18.11
C SER A 218 -1.66 3.52 -17.02
N GLY A 219 -2.92 3.43 -17.41
CA GLY A 219 -4.02 3.08 -16.49
C GLY A 219 -4.38 4.20 -15.52
N ALA A 220 -4.51 3.85 -14.24
CA ALA A 220 -4.92 4.80 -13.19
C ALA A 220 -3.95 5.97 -13.01
N PHE A 221 -2.68 5.84 -13.42
CA PHE A 221 -1.68 6.91 -13.35
C PHE A 221 -2.10 8.16 -14.14
N ILE A 222 -2.77 8.00 -15.29
CA ILE A 222 -3.26 9.12 -16.11
C ILE A 222 -4.33 9.91 -15.36
N LYS A 223 -5.17 9.24 -14.58
CA LYS A 223 -6.24 9.86 -13.78
C LYS A 223 -5.74 10.67 -12.59
N ARG A 224 -4.48 10.48 -12.16
CA ARG A 224 -3.86 11.31 -11.11
C ARG A 224 -3.71 12.79 -11.49
N ARG A 225 -4.00 13.17 -12.72
CA ARG A 225 -4.08 14.57 -13.18
C ARG A 225 -5.32 15.31 -12.70
N ASN A 226 -6.36 14.59 -12.24
CA ASN A 226 -7.55 15.22 -11.67
C ASN A 226 -7.30 15.66 -10.22
N TRP A 227 -6.80 16.86 -10.05
CA TRP A 227 -6.51 17.46 -8.74
C TRP A 227 -7.75 17.65 -7.87
N GLY A 228 -8.93 17.92 -8.49
CA GLY A 228 -10.18 18.08 -7.75
C GLY A 228 -10.56 16.82 -6.97
N GLU A 229 -10.54 15.66 -7.63
CA GLU A 229 -10.81 14.37 -6.96
C GLU A 229 -9.80 14.07 -5.85
N ARG A 230 -8.52 14.37 -6.07
CA ARG A 230 -7.46 14.15 -5.08
C ARG A 230 -7.62 15.03 -3.84
N ILE A 231 -7.93 16.31 -4.05
CA ILE A 231 -8.19 17.25 -2.94
C ILE A 231 -9.43 16.80 -2.16
N ASN A 232 -10.51 16.41 -2.83
CA ASN A 232 -11.72 15.91 -2.18
C ASN A 232 -11.43 14.65 -1.33
N ASN A 233 -10.64 13.70 -1.85
CA ASN A 233 -10.24 12.52 -1.10
C ASN A 233 -9.40 12.88 0.13
N TYR A 234 -8.45 13.81 -0.02
CA TYR A 234 -7.62 14.30 1.07
C TYR A 234 -8.44 15.00 2.16
N LEU A 235 -9.34 15.92 1.79
CA LEU A 235 -10.21 16.62 2.75
C LEU A 235 -11.14 15.65 3.49
N LYS A 236 -11.68 14.64 2.78
CA LYS A 236 -12.47 13.58 3.40
C LYS A 236 -11.66 12.80 4.43
N PHE A 237 -10.45 12.37 4.08
CA PHE A 237 -9.56 11.67 4.99
C PHE A 237 -9.23 12.49 6.23
N ARG A 238 -8.84 13.77 6.04
CA ARG A 238 -8.56 14.67 7.16
C ARG A 238 -9.73 14.83 8.11
N LYS A 239 -10.92 15.14 7.58
CA LYS A 239 -12.13 15.32 8.40
C LYS A 239 -12.43 14.09 9.27
N LYS A 240 -12.04 12.88 8.81
CA LYS A 240 -12.36 11.61 9.49
C LYS A 240 -11.29 11.19 10.51
N HIS A 241 -10.04 11.61 10.33
CA HIS A 241 -8.91 11.02 11.06
C HIS A 241 -7.92 12.03 11.66
N ILE A 242 -7.92 13.29 11.22
CA ILE A 242 -7.04 14.36 11.69
C ILE A 242 -7.87 15.49 12.30
#